data_877a95292e5fb227ae8d9f12aa16d5d1
#
_entry.id   877a95292e5fb227ae8d9f12aa16d5d1
#
_cell.length_a   1.000
_cell.length_b   1.000
_cell.length_c   1.000
_cell.angle_alpha   90.00
_cell.angle_beta   90.00
_cell.angle_gamma   90.00
#
_symmetry.space_group_name_H-M   'P 1'
#
loop_
_entity.id
_entity.type
_entity.pdbx_description
1 polymer ?
#
loop_
_entity_poly.entity_id
_entity_poly.type
_entity_poly.pdbx_seq_one_letter_code
_entity_poly.pdbx_strand_id
1 'polypeptide(L)'
;IWHKPNPMPESVQDRCTKAHEYVFLLTKQPRYYYDMTAIQEAAVCGSNGSSFVSEYDIQTKPNLGKGKREDSNVRNKRSVWTVATAPYQGAHFATMPPKLVEPCILAGCPVGGVVLDPFAGSGTTGAVATSLGRNFVGIELNPAYVELAEERIGNSQPALQFEAQP
;
A
#
# COMPACT_ATOMS: atom_id res chain seq x y z
N ILE A 1 4.41 8.85 -3.09
CA ILE A 1 4.88 9.62 -1.91
C ILE A 1 4.15 9.11 -0.67
N TRP A 2 4.89 8.68 0.33
CA TRP A 2 4.35 8.44 1.67
C TRP A 2 4.40 9.75 2.47
N HIS A 3 3.25 10.40 2.66
CA HIS A 3 3.08 11.56 3.53
C HIS A 3 2.84 11.09 4.97
N LYS A 4 3.66 11.60 5.90
CA LYS A 4 3.61 11.32 7.34
C LYS A 4 2.90 12.48 8.03
N PRO A 5 1.65 12.35 8.52
CA PRO A 5 0.97 13.42 9.24
C PRO A 5 1.60 13.72 10.61
N ASN A 6 2.38 12.77 11.13
CA ASN A 6 3.11 12.86 12.40
C ASN A 6 4.62 12.60 12.19
N PRO A 7 5.35 13.46 11.42
CA PRO A 7 6.78 13.29 11.22
C PRO A 7 7.54 13.51 12.54
N MET A 8 8.74 12.92 12.63
CA MET A 8 9.65 13.27 13.73
C MET A 8 9.98 14.76 13.69
N PRO A 9 9.94 15.47 14.83
CA PRO A 9 10.32 16.87 14.86
C PRO A 9 11.81 17.03 14.49
N GLU A 10 12.09 18.03 13.67
CA GLU A 10 13.46 18.43 13.31
C GLU A 10 13.76 19.81 13.85
N SER A 11 14.92 19.99 14.48
CA SER A 11 15.37 21.30 14.99
C SER A 11 16.05 22.14 13.89
N VAL A 12 15.49 22.14 12.68
CA VAL A 12 16.04 22.88 11.53
C VAL A 12 15.34 24.23 11.39
N GLN A 13 16.11 25.27 11.05
CA GLN A 13 15.61 26.66 10.91
C GLN A 13 15.76 27.21 9.48
N ASP A 14 16.46 26.49 8.61
CA ASP A 14 16.83 26.90 7.24
C ASP A 14 16.01 26.22 6.15
N ARG A 15 15.13 25.29 6.51
CA ARG A 15 14.26 24.55 5.60
C ARG A 15 13.00 24.05 6.31
N CYS A 16 12.02 23.62 5.52
CA CYS A 16 10.83 22.95 6.05
C CYS A 16 11.19 21.55 6.63
N THR A 17 10.50 21.16 7.71
CA THR A 17 10.56 19.80 8.25
C THR A 17 10.09 18.81 7.20
N LYS A 18 10.86 17.75 6.99
CA LYS A 18 10.55 16.72 6.00
C LYS A 18 9.43 15.81 6.51
N ALA A 19 8.25 15.91 5.91
CA ALA A 19 7.06 15.15 6.30
C ALA A 19 6.69 14.04 5.30
N HIS A 20 7.63 13.61 4.45
CA HIS A 20 7.36 12.57 3.44
C HIS A 20 8.59 11.72 3.12
N GLU A 21 8.31 10.53 2.58
CA GLU A 21 9.28 9.63 1.97
C GLU A 21 8.80 9.19 0.58
N TYR A 22 9.72 8.69 -0.24
CA TYR A 22 9.41 8.18 -1.57
C TYR A 22 9.22 6.67 -1.53
N VAL A 23 8.20 6.19 -2.24
CA VAL A 23 8.01 4.78 -2.56
C VAL A 23 8.17 4.63 -4.07
N PHE A 24 9.11 3.81 -4.49
CA PHE A 24 9.44 3.62 -5.90
C PHE A 24 8.87 2.30 -6.39
N LEU A 25 8.24 2.31 -7.58
CA LEU A 25 7.86 1.12 -8.30
C LEU A 25 8.94 0.83 -9.36
N LEU A 26 9.67 -0.27 -9.17
CA LEU A 26 10.70 -0.73 -10.10
C LEU A 26 10.26 -2.04 -10.73
N THR A 27 10.50 -2.19 -12.04
CA THR A 27 10.13 -3.39 -12.78
C THR A 27 11.32 -3.86 -13.63
N LYS A 28 11.48 -5.19 -13.79
CA LYS A 28 12.52 -5.77 -14.64
C LYS A 28 12.20 -5.66 -16.12
N GLN A 29 10.92 -5.54 -16.47
CA GLN A 29 10.43 -5.51 -17.85
C GLN A 29 9.31 -4.47 -17.99
N PRO A 30 9.07 -3.94 -19.19
CA PRO A 30 7.97 -2.99 -19.44
C PRO A 30 6.58 -3.58 -19.18
N ARG A 31 6.42 -4.88 -19.30
CA ARG A 31 5.18 -5.60 -18.96
C ARG A 31 5.37 -6.34 -17.65
N TYR A 32 4.54 -6.03 -16.67
CA TYR A 32 4.58 -6.60 -15.32
C TYR A 32 3.17 -6.74 -14.76
N TYR A 33 3.03 -7.56 -13.72
CA TYR A 33 1.78 -7.67 -12.98
C TYR A 33 1.52 -6.40 -12.17
N TYR A 34 0.31 -5.86 -12.31
CA TYR A 34 -0.15 -4.74 -11.49
C TYR A 34 -1.67 -4.78 -11.36
N ASP A 35 -2.18 -5.06 -10.17
CA ASP A 35 -3.61 -5.06 -9.88
C ASP A 35 -4.06 -3.68 -9.39
N MET A 36 -4.49 -2.86 -10.33
CA MET A 36 -5.03 -1.54 -10.06
C MET A 36 -6.35 -1.62 -9.27
N THR A 37 -7.15 -2.65 -9.52
CA THR A 37 -8.48 -2.80 -8.92
C THR A 37 -8.39 -3.08 -7.43
N ALA A 38 -7.43 -3.90 -7.01
CA ALA A 38 -7.21 -4.27 -5.61
C ALA A 38 -6.83 -3.08 -4.71
N ILE A 39 -6.37 -1.97 -5.29
CA ILE A 39 -5.92 -0.79 -4.53
C ILE A 39 -6.77 0.45 -4.78
N GLN A 40 -7.93 0.33 -5.44
CA GLN A 40 -8.82 1.46 -5.64
C GLN A 40 -9.23 2.10 -4.31
N GLU A 41 -9.44 3.40 -4.34
CA GLU A 41 -9.92 4.18 -3.19
C GLU A 41 -11.31 4.74 -3.44
N ALA A 42 -12.07 5.02 -2.37
CA ALA A 42 -13.38 5.62 -2.49
C ALA A 42 -13.30 6.96 -3.25
N ALA A 43 -14.17 7.13 -4.24
CA ALA A 43 -14.33 8.40 -4.91
C ALA A 43 -15.12 9.34 -3.98
N VAL A 44 -14.52 10.46 -3.60
CA VAL A 44 -15.24 11.55 -2.95
C VAL A 44 -15.98 12.30 -4.04
N CYS A 45 -17.14 11.80 -4.50
CA CYS A 45 -18.05 12.60 -5.29
C CYS A 45 -18.69 13.62 -4.35
N GLY A 46 -18.41 14.91 -4.54
CA GLY A 46 -19.28 15.94 -4.05
C GLY A 46 -20.68 15.70 -4.63
N SER A 47 -21.72 15.87 -3.82
CA SER A 47 -23.14 15.63 -4.14
C SER A 47 -23.73 16.45 -5.31
N ASN A 48 -22.91 17.14 -6.06
CA ASN A 48 -23.27 17.84 -7.29
C ASN A 48 -22.49 17.22 -8.44
N GLY A 49 -23.17 16.42 -9.27
CA GLY A 49 -22.66 15.79 -10.48
C GLY A 49 -22.21 16.76 -11.60
N SER A 50 -21.39 17.72 -11.26
CA SER A 50 -20.72 18.61 -12.18
C SER A 50 -19.36 17.99 -12.52
N SER A 51 -19.34 17.14 -13.56
CA SER A 51 -18.09 16.87 -14.25
C SER A 51 -17.63 18.20 -14.88
N PHE A 52 -16.64 18.83 -14.29
CA PHE A 52 -15.91 19.90 -14.94
C PHE A 52 -15.18 19.29 -16.14
N VAL A 53 -15.86 19.22 -17.29
CA VAL A 53 -15.22 19.05 -18.56
C VAL A 53 -14.76 20.46 -18.97
N SER A 54 -13.47 20.72 -19.00
CA SER A 54 -12.98 22.02 -19.41
C SER A 54 -13.36 22.25 -20.88
N GLU A 55 -13.57 23.52 -21.25
CA GLU A 55 -13.85 23.91 -22.65
C GLU A 55 -12.76 23.42 -23.61
N TYR A 56 -11.53 23.29 -23.12
CA TYR A 56 -10.38 22.71 -23.81
C TYR A 56 -10.56 21.20 -24.07
N ASP A 57 -11.10 20.43 -23.12
CA ASP A 57 -11.34 18.99 -23.27
C ASP A 57 -12.42 18.70 -24.32
N ILE A 58 -13.44 19.56 -24.44
CA ILE A 58 -14.51 19.45 -25.44
C ILE A 58 -13.97 19.65 -26.86
N GLN A 59 -13.06 20.60 -27.05
CA GLN A 59 -12.51 20.93 -28.36
C GLN A 59 -11.47 19.91 -28.86
N THR A 60 -10.66 19.34 -27.91
CA THR A 60 -9.57 18.43 -28.27
C THR A 60 -9.95 16.95 -28.26
N LYS A 61 -11.04 16.57 -27.57
CA LYS A 61 -11.50 15.19 -27.43
C LYS A 61 -13.02 15.09 -27.53
N PRO A 62 -13.58 15.27 -28.75
CA PRO A 62 -15.03 15.36 -28.96
C PRO A 62 -15.84 14.12 -28.54
N ASN A 63 -15.19 12.99 -28.24
CA ASN A 63 -15.84 11.75 -27.79
C ASN A 63 -15.74 11.47 -26.28
N LEU A 64 -15.19 12.40 -25.49
CA LEU A 64 -14.98 12.18 -24.05
C LEU A 64 -16.30 12.19 -23.23
N GLY A 65 -17.41 12.61 -23.79
CA GLY A 65 -18.69 12.77 -23.10
C GLY A 65 -19.72 11.68 -23.30
N LYS A 66 -19.45 10.62 -24.07
CA LYS A 66 -20.47 9.62 -24.45
C LYS A 66 -20.32 8.23 -23.80
N GLY A 67 -19.33 7.99 -22.97
CA GLY A 67 -19.30 6.80 -22.14
C GLY A 67 -20.20 7.00 -20.93
N LYS A 68 -21.30 6.21 -20.79
CA LYS A 68 -21.93 6.02 -19.49
C LYS A 68 -20.83 5.56 -18.55
N ARG A 69 -20.32 6.46 -17.70
CA ARG A 69 -19.63 6.03 -16.50
C ARG A 69 -20.71 5.39 -15.66
N GLU A 70 -20.67 4.07 -15.50
CA GLU A 70 -21.28 3.45 -14.36
C GLU A 70 -20.77 4.24 -13.16
N ASP A 71 -21.64 4.66 -12.27
CA ASP A 71 -21.31 5.39 -11.04
C ASP A 71 -20.46 4.47 -10.15
N SER A 72 -19.20 4.32 -10.52
CA SER A 72 -18.25 3.61 -9.68
C SER A 72 -17.87 4.56 -8.56
N ASN A 73 -18.37 4.28 -7.34
CA ASN A 73 -18.00 4.99 -6.11
C ASN A 73 -16.50 4.81 -5.77
N VAL A 74 -15.70 4.39 -6.74
CA VAL A 74 -14.27 4.10 -6.59
C VAL A 74 -13.46 4.80 -7.68
N ARG A 75 -12.22 5.12 -7.37
CA ARG A 75 -11.24 5.73 -8.28
C ARG A 75 -9.88 5.07 -8.10
N ASN A 76 -9.01 5.27 -9.07
CA ASN A 76 -7.62 4.82 -8.98
C ASN A 76 -6.94 5.47 -7.78
N LYS A 77 -6.13 4.69 -7.07
CA LYS A 77 -5.33 5.19 -5.96
C LYS A 77 -4.40 6.31 -6.41
N ARG A 78 -4.39 7.39 -5.65
CA ARG A 78 -3.54 8.55 -5.93
C ARG A 78 -2.10 8.28 -5.50
N SER A 79 -1.15 9.03 -6.06
CA SER A 79 0.30 8.86 -5.82
C SER A 79 0.78 9.38 -4.46
N VAL A 80 -0.03 10.12 -3.71
CA VAL A 80 0.29 10.59 -2.36
C VAL A 80 -0.56 9.83 -1.35
N TRP A 81 0.10 9.06 -0.47
CA TRP A 81 -0.53 8.22 0.54
C TRP A 81 -0.26 8.80 1.92
N THR A 82 -1.31 9.23 2.60
CA THR A 82 -1.22 9.74 3.96
C THR A 82 -1.37 8.58 4.93
N VAL A 83 -0.25 8.15 5.51
CA VAL A 83 -0.18 7.04 6.46
C VAL A 83 0.62 7.49 7.67
N ALA A 84 0.01 7.46 8.85
CA ALA A 84 0.70 7.77 10.10
C ALA A 84 1.78 6.72 10.40
N THR A 85 2.89 7.15 10.97
CA THR A 85 3.87 6.24 11.55
C THR A 85 3.25 5.54 12.75
N ALA A 86 3.43 4.23 12.84
CA ALA A 86 2.93 3.44 13.96
C ALA A 86 4.13 2.94 14.79
N PRO A 87 4.24 3.31 16.07
CA PRO A 87 5.25 2.74 16.94
C PRO A 87 4.93 1.25 17.17
N TYR A 88 5.95 0.40 17.10
CA TYR A 88 5.84 -1.00 17.49
C TYR A 88 6.38 -1.16 18.90
N GLN A 89 5.56 -1.68 19.82
CA GLN A 89 5.91 -1.74 21.26
C GLN A 89 7.06 -2.70 21.60
N GLY A 90 7.43 -3.58 20.69
CA GLY A 90 8.51 -4.58 20.90
C GLY A 90 9.87 -4.22 20.30
N ALA A 91 10.00 -3.14 19.56
CA ALA A 91 11.25 -2.76 18.90
C ALA A 91 11.50 -1.26 18.98
N HIS A 92 12.69 -0.86 19.42
CA HIS A 92 13.13 0.54 19.49
C HIS A 92 13.41 1.17 18.11
N PHE A 93 12.99 0.55 17.00
CA PHE A 93 13.31 0.96 15.65
C PHE A 93 12.06 1.39 14.87
N ALA A 94 12.27 2.30 13.91
CA ALA A 94 11.24 2.79 13.01
C ALA A 94 10.72 1.64 12.13
N THR A 95 9.60 1.02 12.51
CA THR A 95 8.95 -0.01 11.72
C THR A 95 8.06 0.62 10.65
N MET A 96 8.05 0.02 9.46
CA MET A 96 7.15 0.44 8.40
C MET A 96 5.69 0.12 8.79
N PRO A 97 4.75 1.08 8.68
CA PRO A 97 3.37 0.81 9.04
C PRO A 97 2.72 -0.19 8.06
N PRO A 98 1.95 -1.19 8.54
CA PRO A 98 1.28 -2.17 7.70
C PRO A 98 0.42 -1.55 6.59
N LYS A 99 -0.28 -0.44 6.87
CA LYS A 99 -1.09 0.31 5.90
C LYS A 99 -0.31 0.89 4.73
N LEU A 100 1.02 1.02 4.83
CA LEU A 100 1.88 1.42 3.73
C LEU A 100 2.26 0.23 2.85
N VAL A 101 2.49 -0.93 3.47
CA VAL A 101 2.91 -2.18 2.80
C VAL A 101 1.75 -2.80 2.03
N GLU A 102 0.56 -2.77 2.61
CA GLU A 102 -0.66 -3.40 2.07
C GLU A 102 -0.93 -3.06 0.60
N PRO A 103 -1.04 -1.78 0.19
CA PRO A 103 -1.29 -1.46 -1.22
C PRO A 103 -0.14 -1.86 -2.15
N CYS A 104 1.10 -1.92 -1.65
CA CYS A 104 2.24 -2.39 -2.44
C CYS A 104 2.10 -3.88 -2.77
N ILE A 105 1.72 -4.70 -1.78
CA ILE A 105 1.53 -6.14 -1.96
C ILE A 105 0.30 -6.43 -2.82
N LEU A 106 -0.83 -5.76 -2.54
CA LEU A 106 -2.07 -5.95 -3.30
C LEU A 106 -1.86 -5.65 -4.79
N ALA A 107 -1.16 -4.55 -5.11
CA ALA A 107 -0.90 -4.17 -6.48
C ALA A 107 0.16 -5.03 -7.16
N GLY A 108 1.23 -5.39 -6.44
CA GLY A 108 2.44 -5.96 -7.03
C GLY A 108 2.55 -7.49 -6.98
N CYS A 109 1.70 -8.17 -6.20
CA CYS A 109 1.79 -9.62 -6.02
C CYS A 109 0.41 -10.29 -6.10
N PRO A 110 0.20 -11.25 -7.00
CA PRO A 110 -1.06 -12.01 -7.05
C PRO A 110 -1.23 -12.87 -5.79
N VAL A 111 -2.48 -13.26 -5.49
CA VAL A 111 -2.77 -14.23 -4.42
C VAL A 111 -2.00 -15.52 -4.67
N GLY A 112 -1.40 -16.10 -3.64
CA GLY A 112 -0.52 -17.27 -3.74
C GLY A 112 0.89 -16.98 -4.28
N GLY A 113 1.16 -15.77 -4.76
CA GLY A 113 2.48 -15.32 -5.18
C GLY A 113 3.46 -15.20 -4.00
N VAL A 114 4.72 -14.91 -4.28
CA VAL A 114 5.79 -14.78 -3.27
C VAL A 114 6.22 -13.32 -3.14
N VAL A 115 6.20 -12.82 -1.92
CA VAL A 115 6.75 -11.51 -1.54
C VAL A 115 8.11 -11.74 -0.92
N LEU A 116 9.14 -11.05 -1.44
CA LEU A 116 10.50 -11.06 -0.90
C LEU A 116 10.78 -9.72 -0.20
N ASP A 117 11.26 -9.79 1.03
CA ASP A 117 11.83 -8.63 1.75
C ASP A 117 13.27 -8.94 2.16
N PRO A 118 14.27 -8.34 1.50
CA PRO A 118 15.67 -8.57 1.82
C PRO A 118 16.14 -7.90 3.12
N PHE A 119 15.29 -7.12 3.79
CA PHE A 119 15.54 -6.43 5.05
C PHE A 119 14.33 -6.56 5.98
N ALA A 120 13.96 -7.81 6.29
CA ALA A 120 12.69 -8.15 6.90
C ALA A 120 12.45 -7.51 8.28
N GLY A 121 13.51 -7.23 9.04
CA GLY A 121 13.40 -6.62 10.36
C GLY A 121 12.44 -7.39 11.26
N SER A 122 11.48 -6.69 11.87
CA SER A 122 10.43 -7.28 12.71
C SER A 122 9.29 -7.94 11.93
N GLY A 123 9.44 -8.23 10.62
CA GLY A 123 8.51 -9.01 9.82
C GLY A 123 7.21 -8.30 9.40
N THR A 124 7.17 -6.98 9.34
CA THR A 124 5.95 -6.26 8.93
C THR A 124 5.46 -6.68 7.55
N THR A 125 6.37 -6.76 6.57
CA THR A 125 6.05 -7.18 5.20
C THR A 125 5.52 -8.61 5.17
N GLY A 126 6.14 -9.51 5.93
CA GLY A 126 5.73 -10.92 6.03
C GLY A 126 4.34 -11.08 6.64
N ALA A 127 4.07 -10.38 7.74
CA ALA A 127 2.76 -10.41 8.39
C ALA A 127 1.64 -9.91 7.46
N VAL A 128 1.88 -8.81 6.72
CA VAL A 128 0.90 -8.30 5.74
C VAL A 128 0.76 -9.24 4.55
N ALA A 129 1.87 -9.77 4.01
CA ALA A 129 1.81 -10.70 2.88
C ALA A 129 0.99 -11.95 3.22
N THR A 130 1.25 -12.55 4.37
CA THR A 130 0.56 -13.75 4.84
C THR A 130 -0.93 -13.49 5.11
N SER A 131 -1.27 -12.39 5.77
CA SER A 131 -2.67 -12.00 6.01
C SER A 131 -3.46 -11.79 4.73
N LEU A 132 -2.79 -11.40 3.64
CA LEU A 132 -3.36 -11.20 2.32
C LEU A 132 -3.31 -12.48 1.44
N GLY A 133 -2.91 -13.64 1.97
CA GLY A 133 -2.83 -14.90 1.24
C GLY A 133 -1.66 -14.98 0.25
N ARG A 134 -0.56 -14.30 0.52
CA ARG A 134 0.68 -14.39 -0.23
C ARG A 134 1.72 -15.18 0.57
N ASN A 135 2.62 -15.88 -0.13
CA ASN A 135 3.79 -16.47 0.49
C ASN A 135 4.84 -15.40 0.78
N PHE A 136 5.69 -15.65 1.76
CA PHE A 136 6.71 -14.69 2.17
C PHE A 136 8.09 -15.33 2.25
N VAL A 137 9.10 -14.61 1.81
CA VAL A 137 10.53 -14.91 2.04
C VAL A 137 11.16 -13.64 2.60
N GLY A 138 11.73 -13.73 3.79
CA GLY A 138 12.45 -12.64 4.45
C GLY A 138 13.92 -12.95 4.62
N ILE A 139 14.77 -11.93 4.57
CA ILE A 139 16.19 -12.00 4.92
C ILE A 139 16.42 -11.02 6.07
N GLU A 140 17.00 -11.50 7.17
CA GLU A 140 17.33 -10.69 8.34
C GLU A 140 18.64 -11.20 8.94
N LEU A 141 19.55 -10.27 9.29
CA LEU A 141 20.86 -10.59 9.85
C LEU A 141 20.83 -10.76 11.37
N ASN A 142 19.90 -10.09 12.06
CA ASN A 142 19.81 -10.15 13.50
C ASN A 142 18.89 -11.30 13.93
N PRO A 143 19.41 -12.36 14.61
CA PRO A 143 18.60 -13.51 15.03
C PRO A 143 17.42 -13.11 15.92
N ALA A 144 17.57 -12.12 16.80
CA ALA A 144 16.48 -11.64 17.65
C ALA A 144 15.31 -11.03 16.84
N TYR A 145 15.58 -10.44 15.67
CA TYR A 145 14.53 -9.96 14.80
C TYR A 145 13.92 -11.08 13.96
N VAL A 146 14.67 -12.14 13.67
CA VAL A 146 14.10 -13.33 13.01
C VAL A 146 13.04 -13.94 13.90
N GLU A 147 13.33 -14.15 15.21
CA GLU A 147 12.37 -14.69 16.18
C GLU A 147 11.10 -13.82 16.28
N LEU A 148 11.27 -12.50 16.38
CA LEU A 148 10.14 -11.55 16.38
C LEU A 148 9.31 -11.60 15.10
N ALA A 149 9.97 -11.73 13.94
CA ALA A 149 9.31 -11.82 12.66
C ALA A 149 8.51 -13.12 12.52
N GLU A 150 9.08 -14.24 12.94
CA GLU A 150 8.41 -15.55 12.90
C GLU A 150 7.16 -15.55 13.78
N GLU A 151 7.26 -15.06 15.02
CA GLU A 151 6.11 -14.93 15.93
C GLU A 151 5.02 -14.04 15.31
N ARG A 152 5.40 -12.87 14.78
CA ARG A 152 4.46 -11.93 14.19
C ARG A 152 3.77 -12.48 12.96
N ILE A 153 4.50 -13.17 12.08
CA ILE A 153 3.97 -13.79 10.87
C ILE A 153 3.05 -14.96 11.24
N GLY A 154 3.45 -15.79 12.20
CA GLY A 154 2.64 -16.91 12.69
C GLY A 154 1.28 -16.43 13.22
N ASN A 155 1.26 -15.34 13.98
CA ASN A 155 0.03 -14.75 14.52
C ASN A 155 -0.84 -14.04 13.45
N SER A 156 -0.30 -13.80 12.26
CA SER A 156 -1.00 -13.11 11.15
C SER A 156 -1.62 -14.06 10.13
N GLN A 157 -1.45 -15.38 10.30
CA GLN A 157 -2.08 -16.35 9.41
C GLN A 157 -3.60 -16.26 9.56
N PRO A 158 -4.37 -16.21 8.45
CA PRO A 158 -5.81 -16.29 8.53
C PRO A 158 -6.17 -17.63 9.17
N ALA A 159 -7.07 -17.60 10.17
CA ALA A 159 -7.59 -18.83 10.75
C ALA A 159 -8.12 -19.72 9.63
N LEU A 160 -7.58 -20.94 9.52
CA LEU A 160 -8.06 -21.93 8.54
C LEU A 160 -9.55 -22.15 8.82
N GLN A 161 -10.41 -21.61 7.98
CA GLN A 161 -11.82 -21.94 8.00
C GLN A 161 -11.93 -23.32 7.33
N PHE A 162 -12.01 -24.36 8.14
CA PHE A 162 -12.46 -25.66 7.67
C PHE A 162 -13.96 -25.55 7.39
N GLU A 163 -14.34 -25.35 6.12
CA GLU A 163 -15.70 -25.64 5.71
C GLU A 163 -15.89 -27.15 5.86
N ALA A 164 -16.67 -27.55 6.87
CA ALA A 164 -17.18 -28.91 6.95
C ALA A 164 -18.05 -29.13 5.70
N GLN A 165 -17.55 -29.88 4.74
CA GLN A 165 -18.37 -30.33 3.63
C GLN A 165 -19.47 -31.24 4.18
N PRO A 166 -20.72 -31.07 3.72
CA PRO A 166 -21.86 -31.86 4.14
C PRO A 166 -21.77 -33.34 3.73
#